data_1ed5d6627043e3771ef2d551769e39d4
#
_entry.id   1ed5d6627043e3771ef2d551769e39d4
#
_cell.length_a   1.000
_cell.length_b   1.000
_cell.length_c   1.000
_cell.angle_alpha   90.00
_cell.angle_beta   90.00
_cell.angle_gamma   90.00
#
_symmetry.space_group_name_H-M   'P 1'
#
loop_
_entity.id
_entity.type
_entity.pdbx_description
1 polymer ?
#
loop_
_entity_poly.entity_id
_entity_poly.type
_entity_poly.pdbx_seq_one_letter_code
_entity_poly.pdbx_strand_id
1 'polypeptide(L)'
;MERPARIGKGVMIVHGSGTVIGGGAVIGDNLTIYQNATIGYQNGFPTIGDNVFIGAGAVVIGKIKVGDNVKIGAGTVVVNDVPDNSTVVGPKARVISRAAQVWQNKLSEKC
;
A
#
# COMPACT_ATOMS: atom_id res chain seq x y z
N MET A 1 8.14 -23.80 -4.53
CA MET A 1 6.77 -23.87 -3.99
C MET A 1 6.43 -22.57 -3.28
N GLU A 2 5.36 -21.96 -3.67
CA GLU A 2 4.93 -20.71 -3.07
C GLU A 2 4.39 -20.95 -1.67
N ARG A 3 4.76 -20.07 -0.74
CA ARG A 3 4.18 -20.10 0.60
C ARG A 3 2.83 -19.38 0.57
N PRO A 4 1.82 -19.89 1.25
CA PRO A 4 0.59 -19.11 1.41
C PRO A 4 0.84 -17.91 2.30
N ALA A 5 0.08 -16.85 2.09
CA ALA A 5 0.07 -15.73 3.01
C ALA A 5 -0.48 -16.18 4.35
N ARG A 6 0.07 -15.65 5.45
CA ARG A 6 -0.46 -15.83 6.80
C ARG A 6 -1.13 -14.55 7.22
N ILE A 7 -2.42 -14.63 7.43
CA ILE A 7 -3.23 -13.47 7.75
C ILE A 7 -3.94 -13.73 9.06
N GLY A 8 -3.81 -12.81 9.98
CA GLY A 8 -4.50 -12.86 11.26
C GLY A 8 -6.01 -12.71 11.09
N LYS A 9 -6.70 -12.53 12.19
CA LYS A 9 -8.16 -12.39 12.20
C LYS A 9 -8.57 -10.94 12.03
N GLY A 10 -9.83 -10.72 11.66
CA GLY A 10 -10.40 -9.38 11.55
C GLY A 10 -9.99 -8.61 10.31
N VAL A 11 -9.59 -9.30 9.24
CA VAL A 11 -9.24 -8.65 7.98
C VAL A 11 -10.48 -8.04 7.35
N MET A 12 -10.36 -6.77 6.95
CA MET A 12 -11.41 -6.09 6.19
C MET A 12 -10.83 -5.67 4.84
N ILE A 13 -11.40 -6.22 3.77
CA ILE A 13 -11.04 -5.85 2.40
C ILE A 13 -12.17 -4.98 1.86
N VAL A 14 -11.88 -3.69 1.66
CA VAL A 14 -12.87 -2.71 1.24
C VAL A 14 -12.79 -2.56 -0.27
N HIS A 15 -13.91 -2.83 -0.96
CA HIS A 15 -13.98 -2.77 -2.43
C HIS A 15 -12.85 -3.58 -3.09
N GLY A 16 -12.76 -4.85 -2.79
CA GLY A 16 -11.60 -5.71 -3.07
C GLY A 16 -11.14 -5.90 -4.52
N SER A 17 -11.65 -5.16 -5.49
CA SER A 17 -11.20 -5.26 -6.88
C SER A 17 -9.73 -4.89 -7.01
N GLY A 18 -8.93 -5.75 -7.65
CA GLY A 18 -7.53 -5.50 -7.90
C GLY A 18 -6.64 -5.58 -6.68
N THR A 19 -7.17 -5.95 -5.50
CA THR A 19 -6.36 -6.13 -4.29
C THR A 19 -5.59 -7.44 -4.38
N VAL A 20 -4.28 -7.35 -4.11
CA VAL A 20 -3.39 -8.50 -4.17
C VAL A 20 -2.65 -8.64 -2.85
N ILE A 21 -2.72 -9.82 -2.25
CA ILE A 21 -1.90 -10.19 -1.09
C ILE A 21 -1.06 -11.37 -1.53
N GLY A 22 0.23 -11.14 -1.72
CA GLY A 22 1.14 -12.14 -2.22
C GLY A 22 1.39 -13.26 -1.22
N GLY A 23 1.67 -14.46 -1.73
CA GLY A 23 2.05 -15.59 -0.90
C GLY A 23 3.33 -15.28 -0.12
N GLY A 24 3.45 -15.82 1.08
CA GLY A 24 4.59 -15.61 1.95
C GLY A 24 4.51 -14.35 2.83
N ALA A 25 3.60 -13.44 2.56
CA ALA A 25 3.39 -12.30 3.43
C ALA A 25 2.85 -12.75 4.79
N VAL A 26 3.30 -12.10 5.86
CA VAL A 26 2.82 -12.36 7.22
C VAL A 26 2.12 -11.11 7.70
N ILE A 27 0.85 -11.24 8.02
CA ILE A 27 -0.01 -10.10 8.36
C ILE A 27 -0.66 -10.38 9.71
N GLY A 28 -0.61 -9.41 10.60
CA GLY A 28 -1.23 -9.50 11.91
C GLY A 28 -2.76 -9.38 11.86
N ASP A 29 -3.35 -9.01 12.98
CA ASP A 29 -4.80 -8.91 13.14
C ASP A 29 -5.32 -7.55 12.69
N ASN A 30 -6.58 -7.53 12.26
CA ASN A 30 -7.33 -6.31 11.98
C ASN A 30 -6.73 -5.46 10.85
N LEU A 31 -6.22 -6.11 9.80
CA LEU A 31 -5.81 -5.41 8.59
C LEU A 31 -7.02 -4.81 7.89
N THR A 32 -6.92 -3.55 7.51
CA THR A 32 -7.89 -2.92 6.59
C THR A 32 -7.16 -2.58 5.31
N ILE A 33 -7.62 -3.11 4.20
CA ILE A 33 -6.98 -2.91 2.90
C ILE A 33 -8.02 -2.55 1.85
N TYR A 34 -7.73 -1.53 1.07
CA TYR A 34 -8.62 -1.01 0.04
C TYR A 34 -8.30 -1.58 -1.34
N GLN A 35 -9.17 -1.25 -2.31
CA GLN A 35 -9.04 -1.74 -3.68
C GLN A 35 -7.70 -1.35 -4.32
N ASN A 36 -7.23 -2.21 -5.21
CA ASN A 36 -6.00 -2.03 -5.97
C ASN A 36 -4.73 -1.90 -5.12
N ALA A 37 -4.80 -2.19 -3.83
CA ALA A 37 -3.62 -2.24 -3.00
C ALA A 37 -2.90 -3.57 -3.21
N THR A 38 -1.57 -3.56 -3.08
CA THR A 38 -0.74 -4.74 -3.30
C THR A 38 0.21 -4.94 -2.12
N ILE A 39 0.21 -6.16 -1.58
CA ILE A 39 1.24 -6.61 -0.65
C ILE A 39 2.00 -7.70 -1.40
N GLY A 40 3.25 -7.44 -1.74
CA GLY A 40 3.96 -8.29 -2.67
C GLY A 40 5.41 -8.59 -2.33
N TYR A 41 5.99 -9.46 -3.12
CA TYR A 41 7.35 -9.94 -3.00
C TYR A 41 8.32 -9.06 -3.78
N GLN A 42 9.45 -8.72 -3.16
CA GLN A 42 10.61 -8.19 -3.83
C GLN A 42 11.83 -8.51 -2.96
N ASN A 43 12.58 -9.54 -3.33
CA ASN A 43 13.71 -10.04 -2.53
C ASN A 43 13.31 -10.45 -1.11
N GLY A 44 12.08 -10.82 -0.90
CA GLY A 44 11.54 -11.24 0.38
C GLY A 44 10.08 -10.86 0.52
N PHE A 45 9.49 -11.24 1.64
CA PHE A 45 8.07 -11.06 1.93
C PHE A 45 7.89 -10.03 3.01
N PRO A 46 6.89 -9.13 2.90
CA PRO A 46 6.63 -8.18 3.96
C PRO A 46 6.02 -8.86 5.19
N THR A 47 6.35 -8.32 6.35
CA THR A 47 5.71 -8.66 7.63
C THR A 47 4.97 -7.42 8.10
N ILE A 48 3.67 -7.55 8.30
CA ILE A 48 2.79 -6.43 8.65
C ILE A 48 2.19 -6.70 10.02
N GLY A 49 2.28 -5.73 10.89
CA GLY A 49 1.78 -5.83 12.25
C GLY A 49 0.26 -5.78 12.36
N ASP A 50 -0.24 -5.48 13.57
CA ASP A 50 -1.67 -5.42 13.86
C ASP A 50 -2.23 -4.04 13.60
N ASN A 51 -3.52 -3.99 13.28
CA ASN A 51 -4.27 -2.73 13.12
C ASN A 51 -3.66 -1.81 12.07
N VAL A 52 -3.23 -2.38 10.95
CA VAL A 52 -2.65 -1.62 9.84
C VAL A 52 -3.73 -1.27 8.83
N PHE A 53 -3.66 -0.04 8.33
CA PHE A 53 -4.57 0.48 7.30
C PHE A 53 -3.77 0.69 6.02
N ILE A 54 -4.22 0.11 4.93
CA ILE A 54 -3.57 0.25 3.62
C ILE A 54 -4.58 0.86 2.64
N GLY A 55 -4.31 2.08 2.22
CA GLY A 55 -5.19 2.83 1.34
C GLY A 55 -5.22 2.31 -0.08
N ALA A 56 -6.18 2.81 -0.84
CA ALA A 56 -6.39 2.37 -2.23
C ALA A 56 -5.14 2.59 -3.08
N GLY A 57 -4.78 1.59 -3.87
CA GLY A 57 -3.65 1.67 -4.78
C GLY A 57 -2.28 1.69 -4.11
N ALA A 58 -2.19 1.56 -2.79
CA ALA A 58 -0.90 1.52 -2.10
C ALA A 58 -0.18 0.21 -2.42
N VAL A 59 1.14 0.25 -2.39
CA VAL A 59 2.00 -0.91 -2.66
C VAL A 59 2.96 -1.10 -1.50
N VAL A 60 2.96 -2.29 -0.91
CA VAL A 60 3.87 -2.67 0.16
C VAL A 60 4.64 -3.88 -0.34
N ILE A 61 5.91 -3.69 -0.65
CA ILE A 61 6.70 -4.76 -1.27
C ILE A 61 8.07 -4.88 -0.64
N GLY A 62 8.58 -6.10 -0.66
CA GLY A 62 9.93 -6.42 -0.23
C GLY A 62 10.00 -6.99 1.17
N LYS A 63 11.23 -7.34 1.55
CA LYS A 63 11.53 -7.87 2.88
C LYS A 63 11.58 -6.72 3.87
N ILE A 64 10.42 -6.22 4.22
CA ILE A 64 10.28 -5.08 5.13
C ILE A 64 9.36 -5.43 6.28
N LYS A 65 9.44 -4.66 7.34
CA LYS A 65 8.59 -4.78 8.50
C LYS A 65 7.75 -3.53 8.67
N VAL A 66 6.46 -3.68 8.62
CA VAL A 66 5.50 -2.62 8.92
C VAL A 66 4.99 -2.86 10.33
N GLY A 67 5.15 -1.88 11.21
CA GLY A 67 4.79 -2.00 12.60
C GLY A 67 3.28 -2.03 12.84
N ASP A 68 2.90 -1.95 14.12
CA ASP A 68 1.49 -1.94 14.53
C ASP A 68 0.91 -0.52 14.42
N ASN A 69 -0.38 -0.44 14.19
CA ASN A 69 -1.12 0.82 14.14
C ASN A 69 -0.56 1.80 13.09
N VAL A 70 -0.14 1.26 11.95
CA VAL A 70 0.40 2.05 10.84
C VAL A 70 -0.72 2.35 9.85
N LYS A 71 -0.72 3.58 9.34
CA LYS A 71 -1.62 3.98 8.26
C LYS A 71 -0.80 4.28 7.01
N ILE A 72 -1.12 3.63 5.92
CA ILE A 72 -0.48 3.86 4.63
C ILE A 72 -1.50 4.52 3.71
N GLY A 73 -1.21 5.74 3.30
CA GLY A 73 -2.11 6.52 2.46
C GLY A 73 -2.28 5.94 1.06
N ALA A 74 -3.34 6.36 0.39
CA ALA A 74 -3.63 5.90 -0.97
C ALA A 74 -2.47 6.21 -1.92
N GLY A 75 -2.15 5.27 -2.80
CA GLY A 75 -1.12 5.44 -3.81
C GLY A 75 0.32 5.44 -3.30
N THR A 76 0.53 5.22 -2.01
CA THR A 76 1.88 5.23 -1.42
C THR A 76 2.62 3.94 -1.72
N VAL A 77 3.88 4.03 -2.09
CA VAL A 77 4.75 2.87 -2.31
C VAL A 77 5.69 2.73 -1.12
N VAL A 78 5.60 1.63 -0.40
CA VAL A 78 6.39 1.35 0.80
C VAL A 78 7.40 0.26 0.48
N VAL A 79 8.66 0.60 0.56
CA VAL A 79 9.78 -0.31 0.26
C VAL A 79 10.80 -0.38 1.41
N ASN A 80 10.54 0.32 2.51
CA ASN A 80 11.40 0.35 3.70
C ASN A 80 10.57 0.08 4.95
N ASP A 81 11.25 -0.31 6.02
CA ASP A 81 10.58 -0.56 7.30
C ASP A 81 9.82 0.68 7.80
N VAL A 82 8.69 0.43 8.43
CA VAL A 82 7.84 1.47 8.99
C VAL A 82 7.66 1.19 10.49
N PRO A 83 8.03 2.13 11.36
CA PRO A 83 7.87 1.93 12.80
C PRO A 83 6.40 1.98 13.23
N ASP A 84 6.13 1.48 14.44
CA ASP A 84 4.78 1.48 15.00
C ASP A 84 4.20 2.89 15.06
N ASN A 85 2.89 2.97 14.98
CA ASN A 85 2.12 4.20 15.17
C ASN A 85 2.46 5.32 14.16
N SER A 86 2.91 4.93 12.96
CA SER A 86 3.30 5.88 11.93
C SER A 86 2.22 6.04 10.87
N THR A 87 2.20 7.21 10.24
CA THR A 87 1.41 7.45 9.05
C THR A 87 2.37 7.71 7.88
N VAL A 88 2.23 6.93 6.81
CA VAL A 88 3.08 7.03 5.63
C VAL A 88 2.25 7.55 4.48
N VAL A 89 2.73 8.59 3.84
CA VAL A 89 2.05 9.18 2.68
C VAL A 89 3.06 9.40 1.58
N GLY A 90 2.61 9.27 0.34
CA GLY A 90 3.44 9.54 -0.80
C GLY A 90 3.65 11.03 -1.02
N PRO A 91 4.64 11.41 -1.83
CA PRO A 91 4.85 12.82 -2.16
C PRO A 91 3.70 13.37 -2.99
N LYS A 92 3.41 14.66 -2.84
CA LYS A 92 2.46 15.33 -3.71
C LYS A 92 2.99 15.31 -5.15
N ALA A 93 2.08 15.15 -6.10
CA ALA A 93 2.43 15.33 -7.49
C ALA A 93 2.98 16.74 -7.71
N ARG A 94 4.00 16.84 -8.53
CA ARG A 94 4.59 18.14 -8.88
C ARG A 94 4.84 18.19 -10.37
N VAL A 95 4.72 19.38 -10.92
CA VAL A 95 4.97 19.61 -12.33
C VAL A 95 6.48 19.63 -12.55
N ILE A 96 6.95 18.76 -13.44
CA ILE A 96 8.37 18.66 -13.74
C ILE A 96 8.76 19.44 -14.98
N SER A 97 7.79 19.90 -15.76
CA SER A 97 8.03 20.72 -16.92
C SER A 97 6.80 21.55 -17.25
N ARG A 98 7.02 22.65 -17.98
CA ARG A 98 5.93 23.51 -18.44
C ARG A 98 4.97 22.79 -19.39
N ALA A 99 5.52 21.92 -20.23
CA ALA A 99 4.71 21.15 -21.17
C ALA A 99 3.73 20.23 -20.44
N ALA A 100 4.20 19.55 -19.37
CA ALA A 100 3.34 18.72 -18.56
C ALA A 100 2.24 19.53 -17.89
N GLN A 101 2.55 20.74 -17.43
CA GLN A 101 1.58 21.62 -16.81
C GLN A 101 0.47 22.03 -17.78
N VAL A 102 0.83 22.40 -19.00
CA VAL A 102 -0.13 22.77 -20.03
C VAL A 102 -1.06 21.62 -20.35
N TRP A 103 -0.51 20.43 -20.45
CA TRP A 103 -1.31 19.24 -20.72
C TRP A 103 -2.31 18.93 -19.61
N GLN A 104 -1.90 19.06 -18.37
CA GLN A 104 -2.78 18.85 -17.23
C GLN A 104 -3.93 19.88 -17.19
N ASN A 105 -3.64 21.14 -17.53
CA ASN A 105 -4.67 22.16 -17.60
C ASN A 105 -5.73 21.82 -18.64
N LYS A 106 -5.31 21.31 -19.81
CA LYS A 106 -6.24 20.88 -20.85
C LYS A 106 -7.13 19.73 -20.39
N LEU A 107 -6.60 18.79 -19.61
CA LEU A 107 -7.39 17.71 -19.04
C LEU A 107 -8.41 18.23 -18.04
N SER A 108 -8.03 19.20 -17.22
CA SER A 108 -8.93 19.81 -16.25
C SER A 108 -10.09 20.52 -16.90
N GLU A 109 -9.86 21.17 -18.05
CA GLU A 109 -10.90 21.86 -18.79
C GLU A 109 -11.95 20.93 -19.37
N LYS A 110 -11.61 19.65 -19.57
CA LYS A 110 -12.53 18.66 -20.10
C LYS A 110 -13.37 17.96 -19.06
N CYS A 111 -13.05 18.16 -17.83
CA CYS A 111 -13.80 17.58 -16.71
C CYS A 111 -14.88 18.50 -16.13
#